data_1c9a9e7a5e314f373656bccf04b0a4c4
#
_entry.id   1c9a9e7a5e314f373656bccf04b0a4c4
#
_cell.length_a   1.000
_cell.length_b   1.000
_cell.length_c   1.000
_cell.angle_alpha   90.00
_cell.angle_beta   90.00
_cell.angle_gamma   90.00
#
_symmetry.space_group_name_H-M   'P 1'
#
loop_
_entity.id
_entity.type
_entity.pdbx_description
1 polymer ?
#
loop_
_entity_poly.entity_id
_entity_poly.type
_entity_poly.pdbx_seq_one_letter_code
_entity_poly.pdbx_strand_id
1 'polypeptide(L)'
;MAVYAIGDLHLSFQTDKPMDIFGPGWIGYEETLYENWQNTVKPQDSVIIPGDFSWAMYLDEAVEDFRYLNGLNGRKILLKGNHDYWWETKTKMNRFLKENGFNNIDFLHNNSFEIEGVNFCGTKGYDSKEADEKIINREITRFSISYESIRNKSARTIAVFHYPPEKELLYMMAEYNIESCVFGHLHGLEKS
;
A
#
# COMPACT_ATOMS: atom_id res chain seq x y z
N MET A 1 2.64 -19.85 -4.97
CA MET A 1 2.09 -18.48 -4.97
C MET A 1 3.24 -17.49 -5.01
N ALA A 2 3.14 -16.42 -5.81
CA ALA A 2 4.11 -15.32 -5.80
C ALA A 2 3.54 -14.13 -5.00
N VAL A 3 4.43 -13.28 -4.48
CA VAL A 3 4.06 -12.00 -3.88
C VAL A 3 4.76 -10.90 -4.69
N TYR A 4 3.97 -9.98 -5.20
CA TYR A 4 4.42 -8.82 -5.97
C TYR A 4 4.25 -7.55 -5.12
N ALA A 5 4.91 -6.47 -5.51
CA ALA A 5 4.69 -5.14 -4.95
C ALA A 5 4.63 -4.10 -6.08
N ILE A 6 3.67 -3.21 -6.00
CA ILE A 6 3.52 -2.05 -6.89
C ILE A 6 2.81 -0.94 -6.12
N GLY A 7 3.37 0.27 -6.06
CA GLY A 7 2.77 1.43 -5.42
C GLY A 7 2.33 2.49 -6.40
N ASP A 8 1.76 3.55 -5.85
CA ASP A 8 1.54 4.81 -6.55
C ASP A 8 0.68 4.65 -7.81
N LEU A 9 -0.44 3.91 -7.67
CA LEU A 9 -1.37 3.66 -8.79
C LEU A 9 -2.13 4.92 -9.20
N HIS A 10 -2.38 5.81 -8.25
CA HIS A 10 -3.01 7.11 -8.47
C HIS A 10 -4.28 7.07 -9.32
N LEU A 11 -5.13 6.05 -9.10
CA LEU A 11 -6.38 5.92 -9.83
C LEU A 11 -7.32 7.10 -9.57
N SER A 12 -8.11 7.46 -10.57
CA SER A 12 -9.00 8.63 -10.50
C SER A 12 -10.26 8.48 -11.36
N PHE A 13 -10.85 7.28 -11.41
CA PHE A 13 -12.01 7.00 -12.28
C PHE A 13 -13.27 7.81 -11.94
N GLN A 14 -13.40 8.29 -10.69
CA GLN A 14 -14.52 9.14 -10.26
C GLN A 14 -14.10 10.56 -9.88
N THR A 15 -12.82 10.89 -10.00
CA THR A 15 -12.30 12.21 -9.64
C THR A 15 -11.65 12.89 -10.86
N ASP A 16 -11.76 14.19 -10.95
CA ASP A 16 -11.15 14.97 -12.04
C ASP A 16 -9.68 15.29 -11.69
N LYS A 17 -8.86 14.25 -11.65
CA LYS A 17 -7.40 14.36 -11.42
C LYS A 17 -6.65 13.43 -12.38
N PRO A 18 -6.62 13.75 -13.68
CA PRO A 18 -5.94 12.91 -14.65
C PRO A 18 -4.43 12.94 -14.43
N MET A 19 -3.80 11.75 -14.45
CA MET A 19 -2.36 11.62 -14.26
C MET A 19 -1.53 12.08 -15.47
N ASP A 20 -2.12 12.19 -16.66
CA ASP A 20 -1.47 12.64 -17.90
C ASP A 20 -0.90 14.06 -17.83
N ILE A 21 -1.40 14.89 -16.90
CA ILE A 21 -0.82 16.22 -16.61
C ILE A 21 0.63 16.14 -16.09
N PHE A 22 1.04 15.00 -15.55
CA PHE A 22 2.41 14.76 -15.06
C PHE A 22 3.35 14.22 -16.14
N GLY A 23 2.86 14.03 -17.36
CA GLY A 23 3.68 13.66 -18.51
C GLY A 23 3.08 12.56 -19.38
N PRO A 24 3.63 12.39 -20.59
CA PRO A 24 3.06 11.47 -21.58
C PRO A 24 3.13 9.97 -21.18
N GLY A 25 3.97 9.61 -20.21
CA GLY A 25 4.04 8.25 -19.70
C GLY A 25 2.80 7.79 -18.94
N TRP A 26 1.92 8.72 -18.56
CA TRP A 26 0.68 8.44 -17.85
C TRP A 26 -0.56 8.33 -18.77
N ILE A 27 -0.39 8.61 -20.08
CA ILE A 27 -1.51 8.49 -21.03
C ILE A 27 -1.87 7.02 -21.21
N GLY A 28 -3.11 6.64 -20.87
CA GLY A 28 -3.60 5.26 -20.97
C GLY A 28 -2.86 4.27 -20.06
N TYR A 29 -2.31 4.75 -18.94
CA TYR A 29 -1.57 3.90 -18.02
C TYR A 29 -2.47 2.85 -17.34
N GLU A 30 -3.75 3.14 -17.15
CA GLU A 30 -4.71 2.24 -16.53
C GLU A 30 -4.92 0.98 -17.38
N GLU A 31 -5.06 1.12 -18.69
CA GLU A 31 -5.17 -0.01 -19.62
C GLU A 31 -3.87 -0.81 -19.64
N THR A 32 -2.72 -0.12 -19.71
CA THR A 32 -1.39 -0.75 -19.68
C THR A 32 -1.17 -1.51 -18.37
N LEU A 33 -1.57 -0.91 -17.24
CA LEU A 33 -1.51 -1.53 -15.93
C LEU A 33 -2.39 -2.79 -15.87
N TYR A 34 -3.63 -2.71 -16.38
CA TYR A 34 -4.55 -3.83 -16.42
C TYR A 34 -3.96 -5.01 -17.21
N GLU A 35 -3.51 -4.77 -18.44
CA GLU A 35 -2.95 -5.81 -19.30
C GLU A 35 -1.71 -6.47 -18.68
N ASN A 36 -0.75 -5.67 -18.21
CA ASN A 36 0.48 -6.18 -17.59
C ASN A 36 0.18 -6.94 -16.30
N TRP A 37 -0.76 -6.46 -15.49
CA TRP A 37 -1.17 -7.13 -14.25
C TRP A 37 -1.80 -8.49 -14.54
N GLN A 38 -2.78 -8.56 -15.46
CA GLN A 38 -3.47 -9.80 -15.80
C GLN A 38 -2.54 -10.83 -16.44
N ASN A 39 -1.51 -10.39 -17.18
CA ASN A 39 -0.51 -11.27 -17.77
C ASN A 39 0.52 -11.78 -16.74
N THR A 40 0.78 -11.03 -15.67
CA THR A 40 1.83 -11.31 -14.68
C THR A 40 1.30 -11.99 -13.43
N VAL A 41 0.25 -11.43 -12.85
CA VAL A 41 -0.33 -11.86 -11.56
C VAL A 41 -1.38 -12.93 -11.81
N LYS A 42 -1.25 -14.06 -11.12
CA LYS A 42 -2.23 -15.16 -11.19
C LYS A 42 -3.29 -14.99 -10.09
N PRO A 43 -4.48 -15.62 -10.23
CA PRO A 43 -5.55 -15.51 -9.23
C PRO A 43 -5.14 -15.91 -7.80
N GLN A 44 -4.18 -16.82 -7.66
CA GLN A 44 -3.70 -17.27 -6.36
C GLN A 44 -2.58 -16.40 -5.75
N ASP A 45 -2.01 -15.46 -6.51
CA ASP A 45 -0.91 -14.61 -6.05
C ASP A 45 -1.40 -13.48 -5.15
N SER A 46 -0.47 -12.78 -4.51
CA SER A 46 -0.77 -11.60 -3.69
C SER A 46 0.03 -10.40 -4.18
N VAL A 47 -0.54 -9.21 -4.06
CA VAL A 47 0.11 -7.95 -4.42
C VAL A 47 0.03 -6.98 -3.26
N ILE A 48 1.18 -6.51 -2.80
CA ILE A 48 1.31 -5.46 -1.80
C ILE A 48 1.27 -4.11 -2.53
N ILE A 49 0.41 -3.20 -2.07
CA ILE A 49 0.30 -1.85 -2.62
C ILE A 49 0.73 -0.87 -1.53
N PRO A 50 1.98 -0.38 -1.56
CA PRO A 50 2.55 0.47 -0.52
C PRO A 50 2.09 1.95 -0.62
N GLY A 51 0.81 2.19 -0.85
CA GLY A 51 0.17 3.50 -0.78
C GLY A 51 -0.06 4.19 -2.12
N ASP A 52 -0.71 5.33 -2.04
CA ASP A 52 -1.12 6.20 -3.13
C ASP A 52 -1.91 5.44 -4.20
N PHE A 53 -2.95 4.77 -3.71
CA PHE A 53 -3.84 3.96 -4.54
C PHE A 53 -4.80 4.81 -5.35
N SER A 54 -5.44 5.81 -4.74
CA SER A 54 -6.51 6.59 -5.36
C SER A 54 -6.45 8.06 -4.97
N TRP A 55 -6.80 8.95 -5.92
CA TRP A 55 -6.95 10.39 -5.70
C TRP A 55 -8.27 10.80 -5.05
N ALA A 56 -9.17 9.87 -4.76
CA ALA A 56 -10.42 10.17 -4.09
C ALA A 56 -10.21 10.89 -2.76
N MET A 57 -11.07 11.87 -2.48
CA MET A 57 -11.06 12.58 -1.19
C MET A 57 -11.85 11.83 -0.13
N TYR A 58 -12.90 11.11 -0.53
CA TYR A 58 -13.78 10.36 0.33
C TYR A 58 -13.91 8.91 -0.15
N LEU A 59 -14.28 8.01 0.76
CA LEU A 59 -14.33 6.58 0.47
C LEU A 59 -15.40 6.20 -0.58
N ASP A 60 -16.49 6.93 -0.63
CA ASP A 60 -17.55 6.77 -1.62
C ASP A 60 -17.16 7.26 -3.03
N GLU A 61 -16.21 8.17 -3.14
CA GLU A 61 -15.63 8.61 -4.42
C GLU A 61 -14.61 7.60 -4.98
N ALA A 62 -14.13 6.65 -4.17
CA ALA A 62 -13.17 5.64 -4.59
C ALA A 62 -13.80 4.34 -5.12
N VAL A 63 -15.14 4.26 -5.24
CA VAL A 63 -15.83 3.01 -5.59
C VAL A 63 -15.35 2.43 -6.91
N GLU A 64 -15.19 3.24 -7.96
CA GLU A 64 -14.75 2.75 -9.28
C GLU A 64 -13.27 2.37 -9.28
N ASP A 65 -12.43 3.07 -8.52
CA ASP A 65 -11.02 2.71 -8.32
C ASP A 65 -10.91 1.34 -7.64
N PHE A 66 -11.70 1.12 -6.59
CA PHE A 66 -11.79 -0.18 -5.92
C PHE A 66 -12.41 -1.27 -6.81
N ARG A 67 -13.38 -0.93 -7.67
CA ARG A 67 -13.96 -1.86 -8.64
C ARG A 67 -12.92 -2.32 -9.64
N TYR A 68 -12.15 -1.38 -10.19
CA TYR A 68 -11.03 -1.68 -11.07
C TYR A 68 -10.02 -2.61 -10.38
N LEU A 69 -9.57 -2.25 -9.16
CA LEU A 69 -8.63 -3.05 -8.41
C LEU A 69 -9.15 -4.46 -8.08
N ASN A 70 -10.44 -4.56 -7.72
CA ASN A 70 -11.09 -5.85 -7.43
C ASN A 70 -11.17 -6.75 -8.66
N GLY A 71 -11.27 -6.18 -9.87
CA GLY A 71 -11.25 -6.90 -11.14
C GLY A 71 -9.87 -7.45 -11.53
N LEU A 72 -8.79 -6.96 -10.93
CA LEU A 72 -7.45 -7.47 -11.16
C LEU A 72 -7.21 -8.79 -10.43
N ASN A 73 -6.39 -9.67 -11.03
CA ASN A 73 -6.03 -10.96 -10.46
C ASN A 73 -5.30 -10.81 -9.11
N GLY A 74 -5.40 -11.85 -8.29
CA GLY A 74 -4.72 -11.99 -7.03
C GLY A 74 -5.37 -11.23 -5.87
N ARG A 75 -4.86 -11.46 -4.66
CA ARG A 75 -5.24 -10.76 -3.44
C ARG A 75 -4.44 -9.46 -3.33
N LYS A 76 -5.10 -8.33 -3.08
CA LYS A 76 -4.44 -7.03 -2.90
C LYS A 76 -4.42 -6.63 -1.43
N ILE A 77 -3.26 -6.14 -0.96
CA ILE A 77 -3.08 -5.64 0.40
C ILE A 77 -2.60 -4.20 0.31
N LEU A 78 -3.48 -3.27 0.67
CA LEU A 78 -3.22 -1.84 0.58
C LEU A 78 -2.68 -1.29 1.89
N LEU A 79 -1.60 -0.52 1.80
CA LEU A 79 -1.13 0.39 2.83
C LEU A 79 -1.59 1.82 2.47
N LYS A 80 -1.72 2.69 3.45
CA LYS A 80 -2.04 4.11 3.24
C LYS A 80 -0.84 4.87 2.68
N GLY A 81 -1.04 5.64 1.61
CA GLY A 81 -0.12 6.67 1.13
C GLY A 81 -0.44 8.08 1.65
N ASN A 82 0.25 9.07 1.14
CA ASN A 82 -0.01 10.47 1.53
C ASN A 82 -1.19 11.09 0.75
N HIS A 83 -1.47 10.59 -0.45
CA HIS A 83 -2.60 11.03 -1.26
C HIS A 83 -3.88 10.19 -1.05
N ASP A 84 -3.85 9.13 -0.25
CA ASP A 84 -5.04 8.36 0.10
C ASP A 84 -5.89 9.12 1.16
N TYR A 85 -6.52 10.22 0.74
CA TYR A 85 -7.35 11.07 1.61
C TYR A 85 -8.65 10.36 2.03
N TRP A 86 -9.16 9.46 1.17
CA TRP A 86 -10.32 8.59 1.41
C TRP A 86 -10.14 7.61 2.58
N TRP A 87 -8.91 7.44 3.06
CA TRP A 87 -8.57 6.44 4.08
C TRP A 87 -9.23 6.73 5.41
N GLU A 88 -10.05 5.80 5.87
CA GLU A 88 -10.87 5.89 7.07
C GLU A 88 -10.42 4.89 8.15
N THR A 89 -11.26 4.69 9.17
CA THR A 89 -11.04 3.61 10.15
C THR A 89 -11.15 2.25 9.48
N LYS A 90 -10.38 1.26 9.95
CA LYS A 90 -10.41 -0.11 9.41
C LYS A 90 -11.82 -0.70 9.37
N THR A 91 -12.65 -0.41 10.39
CA THR A 91 -14.04 -0.87 10.45
C THR A 91 -14.89 -0.29 9.32
N LYS A 92 -14.77 1.01 9.04
CA LYS A 92 -15.49 1.65 7.93
C LYS A 92 -15.04 1.11 6.58
N MET A 93 -13.73 1.01 6.36
CA MET A 93 -13.16 0.49 5.12
C MET A 93 -13.55 -0.98 4.87
N ASN A 94 -13.49 -1.84 5.88
CA ASN A 94 -13.92 -3.23 5.75
C ASN A 94 -15.43 -3.37 5.46
N ARG A 95 -16.25 -2.51 6.07
CA ARG A 95 -17.68 -2.45 5.76
C ARG A 95 -17.91 -2.03 4.30
N PHE A 96 -17.22 -1.01 3.83
CA PHE A 96 -17.28 -0.55 2.45
C PHE A 96 -16.91 -1.65 1.46
N LEU A 97 -15.82 -2.41 1.68
CA LEU A 97 -15.46 -3.56 0.83
C LEU A 97 -16.58 -4.59 0.78
N LYS A 98 -17.14 -4.92 1.94
CA LYS A 98 -18.22 -5.93 2.05
C LYS A 98 -19.50 -5.48 1.33
N GLU A 99 -19.93 -4.22 1.51
CA GLU A 99 -21.13 -3.66 0.91
C GLU A 99 -21.04 -3.59 -0.61
N ASN A 100 -19.82 -3.42 -1.17
CA ASN A 100 -19.57 -3.38 -2.60
C ASN A 100 -19.14 -4.72 -3.22
N GLY A 101 -19.00 -5.79 -2.41
CA GLY A 101 -18.60 -7.11 -2.89
C GLY A 101 -17.11 -7.21 -3.30
N PHE A 102 -16.25 -6.35 -2.78
CA PHE A 102 -14.82 -6.36 -3.03
C PHE A 102 -14.13 -7.37 -2.10
N ASN A 103 -13.95 -8.60 -2.58
CA ASN A 103 -13.61 -9.75 -1.73
C ASN A 103 -12.12 -10.12 -1.73
N ASN A 104 -11.31 -9.51 -2.59
CA ASN A 104 -9.89 -9.84 -2.73
C ASN A 104 -8.97 -8.66 -2.36
N ILE A 105 -9.46 -7.73 -1.54
CA ILE A 105 -8.77 -6.54 -1.07
C ILE A 105 -8.74 -6.54 0.46
N ASP A 106 -7.58 -6.25 1.03
CA ASP A 106 -7.34 -6.12 2.46
C ASP A 106 -6.55 -4.83 2.76
N PHE A 107 -6.55 -4.41 4.03
CA PHE A 107 -5.80 -3.24 4.49
C PHE A 107 -4.72 -3.61 5.49
N LEU A 108 -3.47 -3.22 5.20
CA LEU A 108 -2.38 -3.22 6.14
C LEU A 108 -2.47 -1.94 6.99
N HIS A 109 -3.12 -2.06 8.14
CA HIS A 109 -3.41 -0.93 9.03
C HIS A 109 -3.38 -1.39 10.50
N ASN A 110 -2.26 -1.17 11.17
CA ASN A 110 -1.99 -1.65 12.52
C ASN A 110 -2.18 -3.18 12.68
N ASN A 111 -1.84 -3.94 11.68
CA ASN A 111 -1.87 -5.40 11.63
C ASN A 111 -0.75 -5.90 10.73
N SER A 112 -0.62 -7.21 10.61
CA SER A 112 0.31 -7.89 9.72
C SER A 112 -0.40 -8.95 8.89
N PHE A 113 0.26 -9.39 7.84
CA PHE A 113 -0.16 -10.54 7.03
C PHE A 113 1.00 -11.54 6.94
N GLU A 114 0.69 -12.83 7.05
CA GLU A 114 1.60 -13.90 6.68
C GLU A 114 1.17 -14.47 5.33
N ILE A 115 2.06 -14.45 4.36
CA ILE A 115 1.83 -14.93 3.00
C ILE A 115 3.02 -15.81 2.61
N GLU A 116 2.77 -17.08 2.27
CA GLU A 116 3.81 -18.04 1.88
C GLU A 116 4.97 -18.12 2.91
N GLY A 117 4.65 -18.05 4.20
CA GLY A 117 5.65 -18.12 5.26
C GLY A 117 6.51 -16.86 5.43
N VAL A 118 6.11 -15.74 4.80
CA VAL A 118 6.75 -14.43 4.98
C VAL A 118 5.75 -13.48 5.61
N ASN A 119 6.18 -12.78 6.65
CA ASN A 119 5.39 -11.73 7.30
C ASN A 119 5.53 -10.40 6.57
N PHE A 120 4.43 -9.67 6.46
CA PHE A 120 4.36 -8.31 5.98
C PHE A 120 3.74 -7.43 7.08
N CYS A 121 4.48 -6.45 7.56
CA CYS A 121 4.03 -5.46 8.53
C CYS A 121 4.50 -4.07 8.10
N GLY A 122 3.83 -3.02 8.57
CA GLY A 122 4.23 -1.69 8.10
C GLY A 122 3.35 -0.55 8.56
N THR A 123 3.74 0.62 8.13
CA THR A 123 3.05 1.90 8.34
C THR A 123 3.31 2.83 7.16
N LYS A 124 2.54 3.92 7.06
CA LYS A 124 2.76 4.92 6.01
C LYS A 124 4.20 5.48 6.02
N GLY A 125 4.80 5.61 7.19
CA GLY A 125 6.05 6.35 7.35
C GLY A 125 5.83 7.87 7.30
N TYR A 126 6.92 8.61 7.13
CA TYR A 126 6.91 10.07 7.13
C TYR A 126 8.09 10.62 6.31
N ASP A 127 7.97 11.87 5.84
CA ASP A 127 9.09 12.66 5.33
C ASP A 127 9.58 13.55 6.48
N SER A 128 10.85 13.41 6.88
CA SER A 128 11.46 14.16 7.98
C SER A 128 11.53 15.67 7.73
N LYS A 129 11.41 16.11 6.48
CA LYS A 129 11.37 17.54 6.13
C LYS A 129 10.03 18.20 6.43
N GLU A 130 8.95 17.40 6.49
CA GLU A 130 7.57 17.87 6.66
C GLU A 130 6.95 17.42 7.98
N ALA A 131 7.48 16.33 8.58
CA ALA A 131 6.90 15.72 9.77
C ALA A 131 7.37 16.41 11.06
N ASP A 132 6.43 16.75 11.91
CA ASP A 132 6.70 17.12 13.31
C ASP A 132 6.90 15.86 14.17
N GLU A 133 7.37 16.06 15.40
CA GLU A 133 7.62 14.97 16.37
C GLU A 133 6.36 14.13 16.65
N LYS A 134 5.18 14.73 16.60
CA LYS A 134 3.92 14.03 16.81
C LYS A 134 3.60 13.06 15.67
N ILE A 135 3.88 13.46 14.44
CA ILE A 135 3.74 12.61 13.25
C ILE A 135 4.72 11.45 13.33
N ILE A 136 6.00 11.74 13.61
CA ILE A 136 7.06 10.74 13.75
C ILE A 136 6.68 9.70 14.81
N ASN A 137 6.34 10.12 16.03
CA ASN A 137 5.97 9.23 17.13
C ASN A 137 4.72 8.38 16.81
N ARG A 138 3.78 8.95 16.06
CA ARG A 138 2.59 8.20 15.61
C ARG A 138 2.96 7.08 14.64
N GLU A 139 3.84 7.33 13.68
CA GLU A 139 4.24 6.31 12.71
C GLU A 139 5.15 5.24 13.33
N ILE A 140 6.02 5.61 14.26
CA ILE A 140 6.78 4.68 15.13
C ILE A 140 5.82 3.74 15.88
N THR A 141 4.82 4.31 16.56
CA THR A 141 3.83 3.54 17.32
C THR A 141 3.05 2.59 16.41
N ARG A 142 2.62 3.05 15.22
CA ARG A 142 1.89 2.23 14.25
C ARG A 142 2.73 1.08 13.73
N PHE A 143 4.01 1.34 13.42
CA PHE A 143 4.91 0.28 12.97
C PHE A 143 5.12 -0.77 14.06
N SER A 144 5.32 -0.35 15.32
CA SER A 144 5.40 -1.26 16.45
C SER A 144 4.13 -2.12 16.60
N ILE A 145 2.94 -1.52 16.56
CA ILE A 145 1.67 -2.27 16.63
C ILE A 145 1.56 -3.27 15.48
N SER A 146 1.92 -2.86 14.27
CA SER A 146 1.88 -3.73 13.10
C SER A 146 2.83 -4.92 13.26
N TYR A 147 4.06 -4.70 13.71
CA TYR A 147 5.04 -5.75 13.98
C TYR A 147 4.59 -6.68 15.12
N GLU A 148 4.08 -6.12 16.23
CA GLU A 148 3.63 -6.91 17.38
C GLU A 148 2.41 -7.80 17.06
N SER A 149 1.66 -7.48 16.00
CA SER A 149 0.56 -8.32 15.52
C SER A 149 1.02 -9.59 14.80
N ILE A 150 2.31 -9.74 14.48
CA ILE A 150 2.89 -10.92 13.84
C ILE A 150 2.81 -12.11 14.81
N ARG A 151 2.20 -13.20 14.37
CA ARG A 151 2.05 -14.42 15.16
C ARG A 151 3.31 -15.28 15.15
N ASN A 152 3.90 -15.48 13.98
CA ASN A 152 5.12 -16.27 13.80
C ASN A 152 6.33 -15.35 13.61
N LYS A 153 6.92 -14.89 14.71
CA LYS A 153 8.07 -13.96 14.68
C LYS A 153 9.39 -14.64 14.23
N SER A 154 9.42 -15.96 14.07
CA SER A 154 10.59 -16.66 13.53
C SER A 154 10.60 -16.70 11.99
N ALA A 155 9.48 -16.43 11.34
CA ALA A 155 9.43 -16.32 9.89
C ALA A 155 10.05 -14.99 9.42
N ARG A 156 10.60 -15.00 8.20
CA ARG A 156 11.13 -13.80 7.57
C ARG A 156 10.07 -12.71 7.54
N THR A 157 10.46 -11.49 7.86
CA THR A 157 9.59 -10.33 7.84
C THR A 157 10.08 -9.32 6.80
N ILE A 158 9.16 -8.77 6.02
CA ILE A 158 9.37 -7.65 5.11
C ILE A 158 8.56 -6.47 5.63
N ALA A 159 9.20 -5.33 5.82
CA ALA A 159 8.52 -4.10 6.17
C ALA A 159 7.90 -3.45 4.92
N VAL A 160 6.74 -2.83 5.10
CA VAL A 160 6.02 -2.11 4.04
C VAL A 160 5.81 -0.67 4.49
N PHE A 161 6.31 0.27 3.71
CA PHE A 161 6.15 1.70 3.95
C PHE A 161 5.60 2.38 2.71
N HIS A 162 5.01 3.57 2.87
CA HIS A 162 4.76 4.42 1.72
C HIS A 162 5.95 5.35 1.49
N TYR A 163 6.33 6.15 2.49
CA TYR A 163 7.57 6.91 2.43
C TYR A 163 8.79 5.98 2.60
N PRO A 164 9.92 6.23 1.93
CA PRO A 164 11.18 5.57 2.26
C PRO A 164 11.43 5.63 3.78
N PRO A 165 11.83 4.52 4.42
CA PRO A 165 11.99 4.52 5.87
C PRO A 165 13.11 5.47 6.31
N GLU A 166 12.78 6.36 7.21
CA GLU A 166 13.69 7.32 7.84
C GLU A 166 14.38 6.69 9.05
N LYS A 167 15.31 7.44 9.65
CA LYS A 167 16.24 6.99 10.70
C LYS A 167 15.59 6.17 11.81
N GLU A 168 14.47 6.63 12.37
CA GLU A 168 13.79 5.97 13.49
C GLU A 168 13.20 4.64 13.05
N LEU A 169 12.58 4.58 11.86
CA LEU A 169 12.02 3.35 11.29
C LEU A 169 13.12 2.36 10.90
N LEU A 170 14.26 2.83 10.38
CA LEU A 170 15.42 1.99 10.10
C LEU A 170 16.00 1.37 11.38
N TYR A 171 16.08 2.13 12.49
CA TYR A 171 16.48 1.59 13.77
C TYR A 171 15.53 0.51 14.28
N MET A 172 14.22 0.73 14.17
CA MET A 172 13.23 -0.28 14.53
C MET A 172 13.33 -1.53 13.66
N MET A 173 13.56 -1.39 12.36
CA MET A 173 13.80 -2.54 11.47
C MET A 173 15.01 -3.35 11.96
N ALA A 174 16.11 -2.69 12.29
CA ALA A 174 17.31 -3.35 12.82
C ALA A 174 17.03 -4.07 14.16
N GLU A 175 16.33 -3.41 15.07
CA GLU A 175 15.92 -3.99 16.37
C GLU A 175 15.01 -5.22 16.21
N TYR A 176 14.12 -5.20 15.21
CA TYR A 176 13.21 -6.31 14.89
C TYR A 176 13.82 -7.36 13.96
N ASN A 177 15.11 -7.24 13.58
CA ASN A 177 15.80 -8.10 12.62
C ASN A 177 15.08 -8.16 11.26
N ILE A 178 14.57 -7.01 10.78
CA ILE A 178 13.95 -6.87 9.47
C ILE A 178 15.00 -6.33 8.49
N GLU A 179 15.43 -7.15 7.55
CA GLU A 179 16.52 -6.84 6.61
C GLU A 179 16.02 -6.24 5.28
N SER A 180 14.72 -6.29 5.03
CA SER A 180 14.15 -5.91 3.74
C SER A 180 12.88 -5.10 3.92
N CYS A 181 12.70 -4.08 3.08
CA CYS A 181 11.44 -3.35 2.99
C CYS A 181 11.05 -3.08 1.53
N VAL A 182 9.78 -2.80 1.34
CA VAL A 182 9.22 -2.24 0.10
C VAL A 182 8.57 -0.90 0.42
N PHE A 183 8.71 0.06 -0.48
CA PHE A 183 8.09 1.38 -0.32
C PHE A 183 7.69 1.97 -1.67
N GLY A 184 6.81 2.97 -1.64
CA GLY A 184 6.34 3.74 -2.79
C GLY A 184 6.89 5.16 -2.79
N HIS A 185 6.05 6.13 -3.14
CA HIS A 185 6.26 7.58 -3.06
C HIS A 185 7.29 8.17 -4.04
N LEU A 186 8.38 7.48 -4.31
CA LEU A 186 9.45 7.99 -5.17
C LEU A 186 9.14 7.71 -6.64
N HIS A 187 8.66 8.72 -7.35
CA HIS A 187 8.45 8.67 -8.79
C HIS A 187 9.77 8.98 -9.53
N GLY A 188 10.09 8.20 -10.54
CA GLY A 188 11.25 8.46 -11.40
C GLY A 188 12.60 8.02 -10.81
N LEU A 189 12.64 6.92 -10.06
CA LEU A 189 13.90 6.29 -9.68
C LEU A 189 14.70 5.92 -10.93
N GLU A 190 15.84 6.59 -11.15
CA GLU A 190 16.78 6.18 -12.19
C GLU A 190 17.35 4.79 -11.83
N LYS A 191 17.44 3.91 -12.84
CA LYS A 191 18.16 2.64 -12.67
C LYS A 191 19.63 2.96 -12.46
N SER A 192 20.11 2.80 -11.23
CA SER A 192 21.55 2.86 -10.89
C SER A 192 22.30 1.66 -11.46
#